data_bc0a274bff398591ec74519df4dba287
#
_entry.id   bc0a274bff398591ec74519df4dba287
#
_cell.length_a   1.000
_cell.length_b   1.000
_cell.length_c   1.000
_cell.angle_alpha   90.00
_cell.angle_beta   90.00
_cell.angle_gamma   90.00
#
_symmetry.space_group_name_H-M   'P 1'
#
loop_
_entity.id
_entity.type
_entity.pdbx_description
1 polymer ?
#
loop_
_entity_poly.entity_id
_entity_poly.type
_entity_poly.pdbx_seq_one_letter_code
_entity_poly.pdbx_strand_id
1 'polypeptide(L)'
;MGAISLAACGNQSGNDVDNSSQAQSSTSAAASSSETTSKKKEADLSVDQSMGGGAAVWQFPVFFSGWKFGQLDQPGAMQLTNDKGGQYTATQSAYPSPPAPGDRAATQEQTDKWIQDIQAKTTGMQHKTADSTEITASGQPVQMMRTDAEYVGADGQNYRAVVWIRAFTQGTKPGFVSLTYATPTSSFSEEELKGMLEQTKLMNIESSQLNM
;
A
#
# COMPACT_ATOMS: atom_id res chain seq x y z
N MET A 1 21.68 -11.19 24.91
CA MET A 1 21.16 -10.91 26.27
C MET A 1 21.22 -9.42 26.48
N GLY A 2 20.10 -8.76 26.73
CA GLY A 2 20.03 -7.33 26.95
C GLY A 2 18.61 -6.82 26.76
N ALA A 3 17.74 -7.12 27.72
CA ALA A 3 16.40 -6.56 27.81
C ALA A 3 16.48 -5.11 28.27
N ILE A 4 15.76 -4.20 27.64
CA ILE A 4 15.45 -2.89 28.22
C ILE A 4 13.95 -2.74 28.26
N SER A 5 13.41 -2.83 29.47
CA SER A 5 12.05 -2.42 29.84
C SER A 5 12.00 -0.90 29.93
N LEU A 6 10.96 -0.29 29.44
CA LEU A 6 10.56 1.06 29.82
C LEU A 6 9.09 1.09 30.18
N ALA A 7 8.89 1.54 31.40
CA ALA A 7 7.65 1.57 32.14
C ALA A 7 6.69 2.69 31.68
N ALA A 8 5.42 2.44 31.95
CA ALA A 8 4.30 3.36 31.85
C ALA A 8 4.35 4.47 32.92
N CYS A 9 3.84 5.63 32.58
CA CYS A 9 3.19 6.60 33.46
C CYS A 9 2.08 7.30 32.70
N GLY A 10 0.96 7.20 33.04
CA GLY A 10 -0.26 7.62 33.44
C GLY A 10 -0.39 9.03 34.04
N ASN A 11 -1.43 9.75 33.64
CA ASN A 11 -2.30 10.61 34.43
C ASN A 11 -3.27 11.33 33.50
N GLN A 12 -4.54 11.17 33.58
CA GLN A 12 -5.67 11.62 34.38
C GLN A 12 -5.96 13.14 34.34
N SER A 13 -7.27 13.39 34.22
CA SER A 13 -8.12 14.54 34.56
C SER A 13 -8.34 15.55 33.43
N GLY A 14 -9.54 15.83 32.92
CA GLY A 14 -10.85 15.96 33.60
C GLY A 14 -11.32 17.39 33.43
N ASN A 15 -12.43 17.62 32.79
CA ASN A 15 -13.58 18.41 33.25
C ASN A 15 -14.47 18.91 32.11
N ASP A 16 -15.72 18.67 32.37
CA ASP A 16 -16.92 19.21 31.76
C ASP A 16 -16.93 20.73 31.58
N VAL A 17 -17.71 21.21 30.64
CA VAL A 17 -18.85 22.14 30.90
C VAL A 17 -19.72 22.29 29.63
N ASP A 18 -21.05 22.11 29.84
CA ASP A 18 -22.20 22.51 29.06
C ASP A 18 -22.14 23.92 28.45
N ASN A 19 -22.75 24.13 27.31
CA ASN A 19 -23.91 24.99 27.22
C ASN A 19 -24.64 24.95 25.86
N SER A 20 -25.94 24.92 26.01
CA SER A 20 -27.02 25.01 25.01
C SER A 20 -27.08 26.37 24.28
N SER A 21 -27.56 26.38 23.04
CA SER A 21 -28.82 27.08 22.66
C SER A 21 -28.99 27.21 21.15
N GLN A 22 -30.08 26.69 20.69
CA GLN A 22 -31.02 27.04 19.64
C GLN A 22 -30.81 28.33 18.82
N ALA A 23 -30.99 28.23 17.49
CA ALA A 23 -32.09 28.92 16.80
C ALA A 23 -32.22 28.45 15.34
N GLN A 24 -33.45 28.16 14.98
CA GLN A 24 -33.98 27.91 13.64
C GLN A 24 -33.85 29.13 12.72
N SER A 25 -33.68 28.90 11.43
CA SER A 25 -34.47 29.57 10.40
C SER A 25 -34.40 28.85 9.06
N SER A 26 -35.55 28.48 8.60
CA SER A 26 -35.89 27.96 7.28
C SER A 26 -35.78 29.03 6.19
N THR A 27 -35.27 28.69 5.02
CA THR A 27 -35.80 29.23 3.76
C THR A 27 -35.59 28.25 2.62
N SER A 28 -36.68 27.84 1.99
CA SER A 28 -36.78 27.15 0.72
C SER A 28 -36.30 28.03 -0.43
N ALA A 29 -35.60 27.45 -1.39
CA ALA A 29 -35.70 27.83 -2.80
C ALA A 29 -35.17 26.76 -3.74
N ALA A 30 -36.09 26.21 -4.51
CA ALA A 30 -36.03 25.86 -5.93
C ALA A 30 -34.94 24.93 -6.48
N ALA A 31 -35.47 23.82 -6.96
CA ALA A 31 -34.87 22.87 -7.87
C ALA A 31 -34.23 23.50 -9.12
N SER A 32 -33.05 23.09 -9.43
CA SER A 32 -32.54 23.01 -10.81
C SER A 32 -31.94 21.64 -11.01
N SER A 33 -32.71 20.77 -11.63
CA SER A 33 -32.28 19.47 -12.10
C SER A 33 -31.33 19.67 -13.29
N SER A 34 -30.04 19.63 -13.04
CA SER A 34 -29.05 19.30 -14.06
C SER A 34 -28.79 17.80 -13.98
N GLU A 35 -29.35 17.05 -14.92
CA GLU A 35 -28.98 15.68 -15.22
C GLU A 35 -27.52 15.68 -15.64
N THR A 36 -26.64 15.56 -14.66
CA THR A 36 -25.27 15.14 -14.88
C THR A 36 -25.32 13.63 -15.05
N THR A 37 -25.24 13.16 -16.27
CA THR A 37 -24.95 11.77 -16.61
C THR A 37 -23.63 11.41 -15.93
N SER A 38 -23.70 10.99 -14.67
CA SER A 38 -22.56 10.41 -13.98
C SER A 38 -22.24 9.11 -14.68
N LYS A 39 -21.18 9.12 -15.52
CA LYS A 39 -20.46 7.91 -15.86
C LYS A 39 -20.27 7.18 -14.55
N LYS A 40 -20.87 5.99 -14.40
CA LYS A 40 -20.69 5.09 -13.27
C LYS A 40 -19.18 4.85 -13.17
N LYS A 41 -18.51 5.59 -12.29
CA LYS A 41 -17.09 5.40 -12.03
C LYS A 41 -17.02 3.99 -11.47
N GLU A 42 -16.36 3.10 -12.18
CA GLU A 42 -16.10 1.75 -11.71
C GLU A 42 -15.57 1.87 -10.30
N ALA A 43 -16.20 1.18 -9.35
CA ALA A 43 -15.87 1.37 -7.93
C ALA A 43 -14.46 0.84 -7.71
N ASP A 44 -13.51 1.75 -7.60
CA ASP A 44 -12.15 1.43 -7.18
C ASP A 44 -12.23 0.73 -5.82
N LEU A 45 -11.44 -0.33 -5.62
CA LEU A 45 -11.31 -0.98 -4.33
C LEU A 45 -10.52 -0.04 -3.40
N SER A 46 -11.24 0.94 -2.86
CA SER A 46 -10.67 2.04 -2.10
C SER A 46 -9.95 1.58 -0.83
N VAL A 47 -8.84 2.24 -0.51
CA VAL A 47 -8.10 2.02 0.73
C VAL A 47 -8.88 2.50 1.97
N ASP A 48 -9.90 3.36 1.79
CA ASP A 48 -10.79 3.82 2.86
C ASP A 48 -11.86 2.79 3.23
N GLN A 49 -12.02 1.76 2.41
CA GLN A 49 -12.91 0.64 2.70
C GLN A 49 -12.11 -0.51 3.28
N SER A 50 -12.41 -0.87 4.53
CA SER A 50 -11.80 -2.03 5.14
C SER A 50 -12.32 -3.29 4.45
N MET A 51 -11.41 -4.05 3.85
CA MET A 51 -11.74 -5.24 3.07
C MET A 51 -11.39 -6.49 3.85
N GLY A 52 -12.26 -7.48 3.76
CA GLY A 52 -11.95 -8.85 4.15
C GLY A 52 -11.00 -9.43 3.10
N GLY A 53 -9.84 -9.86 3.54
CA GLY A 53 -8.96 -10.65 2.71
C GLY A 53 -8.76 -11.98 3.40
N GLY A 54 -9.27 -13.07 2.84
CA GLY A 54 -8.51 -14.31 2.92
C GLY A 54 -7.12 -13.95 2.39
N ALA A 55 -6.04 -14.62 2.73
CA ALA A 55 -4.71 -14.20 2.35
C ALA A 55 -4.65 -13.65 0.90
N ALA A 56 -4.67 -12.31 0.76
CA ALA A 56 -4.45 -11.67 -0.53
C ALA A 56 -3.11 -12.15 -1.06
N VAL A 57 -3.07 -12.66 -2.29
CA VAL A 57 -1.87 -13.22 -2.90
C VAL A 57 -1.57 -12.54 -4.22
N TRP A 58 -0.30 -12.51 -4.58
CA TRP A 58 0.13 -12.00 -5.87
C TRP A 58 0.03 -13.08 -6.96
N GLN A 59 -0.61 -12.74 -8.08
CA GLN A 59 -0.26 -13.32 -9.36
C GLN A 59 0.96 -12.54 -9.87
N PHE A 60 2.08 -13.22 -10.00
CA PHE A 60 3.39 -12.62 -10.29
C PHE A 60 3.91 -13.13 -11.64
N PRO A 61 4.63 -12.31 -12.43
CA PRO A 61 5.20 -12.76 -13.69
C PRO A 61 6.10 -13.98 -13.50
N VAL A 62 5.87 -15.03 -14.29
CA VAL A 62 6.75 -16.21 -14.30
C VAL A 62 7.91 -16.07 -15.30
N PHE A 63 7.75 -15.15 -16.24
CA PHE A 63 8.78 -14.85 -17.26
C PHE A 63 8.70 -13.36 -17.63
N PHE A 64 9.85 -12.71 -17.62
CA PHE A 64 10.02 -11.38 -18.18
C PHE A 64 11.42 -11.32 -18.82
N SER A 65 11.50 -10.82 -20.08
CA SER A 65 12.75 -10.81 -20.85
C SER A 65 13.86 -10.07 -20.11
N GLY A 66 15.02 -10.72 -19.97
CA GLY A 66 16.17 -10.16 -19.24
C GLY A 66 16.11 -10.30 -17.72
N TRP A 67 15.04 -10.91 -17.19
CA TRP A 67 14.87 -11.15 -15.76
C TRP A 67 14.81 -12.64 -15.44
N LYS A 68 15.25 -13.01 -14.28
CA LYS A 68 15.27 -14.40 -13.77
C LYS A 68 14.81 -14.44 -12.33
N PHE A 69 14.23 -15.56 -11.91
CA PHE A 69 13.83 -15.74 -10.52
C PHE A 69 15.03 -15.61 -9.59
N GLY A 70 14.89 -14.71 -8.62
CA GLY A 70 15.80 -14.60 -7.48
C GLY A 70 15.47 -15.68 -6.45
N GLN A 71 16.45 -16.08 -5.66
CA GLN A 71 16.24 -16.92 -4.50
C GLN A 71 15.94 -16.02 -3.30
N LEU A 72 14.73 -16.15 -2.76
CA LEU A 72 14.35 -15.54 -1.48
C LEU A 72 13.98 -16.67 -0.51
N ASP A 73 14.76 -16.82 0.54
CA ASP A 73 14.46 -17.73 1.66
C ASP A 73 13.39 -17.16 2.60
N GLN A 74 12.38 -16.50 2.01
CA GLN A 74 11.31 -15.86 2.79
C GLN A 74 9.96 -16.36 2.30
N PRO A 75 9.20 -17.11 3.13
CA PRO A 75 7.84 -17.50 2.80
C PRO A 75 6.97 -16.29 2.45
N GLY A 76 6.18 -16.42 1.38
CA GLY A 76 5.31 -15.35 0.91
C GLY A 76 6.00 -14.24 0.12
N ALA A 77 7.26 -14.44 -0.28
CA ALA A 77 7.97 -13.52 -1.16
C ALA A 77 8.33 -14.17 -2.50
N MET A 78 8.21 -13.39 -3.58
CA MET A 78 8.62 -13.75 -4.93
C MET A 78 9.47 -12.62 -5.49
N GLN A 79 10.54 -12.95 -6.21
CA GLN A 79 11.44 -11.94 -6.75
C GLN A 79 11.92 -12.32 -8.15
N LEU A 80 11.96 -11.32 -9.03
CA LEU A 80 12.77 -11.34 -10.24
C LEU A 80 13.97 -10.41 -10.06
N THR A 81 15.09 -10.81 -10.64
CA THR A 81 16.32 -10.00 -10.68
C THR A 81 16.85 -9.94 -12.10
N ASN A 82 17.59 -8.89 -12.44
CA ASN A 82 18.30 -8.79 -13.71
C ASN A 82 19.81 -8.57 -13.51
N ASP A 83 20.58 -8.73 -14.57
CA ASP A 83 22.04 -8.61 -14.53
C ASP A 83 22.51 -7.13 -14.35
N LYS A 84 21.59 -6.17 -14.37
CA LYS A 84 21.86 -4.75 -14.15
C LYS A 84 21.63 -4.32 -12.69
N GLY A 85 21.39 -5.28 -11.77
CA GLY A 85 21.11 -5.01 -10.36
C GLY A 85 19.66 -4.64 -10.07
N GLY A 86 18.76 -4.83 -11.02
CA GLY A 86 17.32 -4.61 -10.83
C GLY A 86 16.67 -5.72 -10.01
N GLN A 87 15.68 -5.37 -9.23
CA GLN A 87 14.86 -6.26 -8.42
C GLN A 87 13.38 -5.89 -8.57
N TYR A 88 12.55 -6.91 -8.82
CA TYR A 88 11.09 -6.81 -8.79
C TYR A 88 10.57 -7.84 -7.80
N THR A 89 10.03 -7.36 -6.68
CA THR A 89 9.74 -8.20 -5.52
C THR A 89 8.29 -8.01 -5.08
N ALA A 90 7.57 -9.11 -4.99
CA ALA A 90 6.23 -9.16 -4.41
C ALA A 90 6.29 -9.87 -3.06
N THR A 91 5.67 -9.28 -2.03
CA THR A 91 5.56 -9.91 -0.71
C THR A 91 4.13 -9.95 -0.22
N GLN A 92 3.84 -10.92 0.60
CA GLN A 92 2.60 -11.05 1.35
C GLN A 92 2.94 -11.49 2.77
N SER A 93 2.36 -10.82 3.76
CA SER A 93 2.66 -11.08 5.16
C SER A 93 1.41 -10.97 6.00
N ALA A 94 1.30 -11.83 7.02
CA ALA A 94 0.30 -11.65 8.06
C ALA A 94 0.70 -10.51 9.00
N TYR A 95 -0.25 -9.83 9.58
CA TYR A 95 0.01 -8.87 10.66
C TYR A 95 0.44 -9.63 11.91
N PRO A 96 1.57 -9.25 12.55
CA PRO A 96 2.04 -9.90 13.77
C PRO A 96 1.22 -9.53 15.02
N SER A 97 0.43 -8.47 14.95
CA SER A 97 -0.44 -7.96 16.03
C SER A 97 -1.72 -7.40 15.41
N PRO A 98 -2.75 -7.08 16.20
CA PRO A 98 -3.93 -6.42 15.66
C PRO A 98 -3.54 -5.21 14.82
N PRO A 99 -4.02 -5.11 13.57
CA PRO A 99 -3.69 -3.99 12.71
C PRO A 99 -4.31 -2.69 13.25
N ALA A 100 -3.79 -1.55 12.80
CA ALA A 100 -4.43 -0.26 13.00
C ALA A 100 -5.89 -0.30 12.52
N PRO A 101 -6.79 0.49 13.08
CA PRO A 101 -8.20 0.47 12.70
C PRO A 101 -8.37 0.97 11.25
N GLY A 102 -8.76 0.04 10.37
CA GLY A 102 -9.03 0.31 8.96
C GLY A 102 -7.80 0.16 8.05
N ASP A 103 -8.09 -0.15 6.79
CA ASP A 103 -7.07 -0.46 5.78
C ASP A 103 -6.15 0.73 5.50
N ARG A 104 -6.69 1.97 5.45
CA ARG A 104 -5.87 3.16 5.21
C ARG A 104 -4.80 3.36 6.28
N ALA A 105 -5.18 3.32 7.56
CA ALA A 105 -4.24 3.51 8.66
C ALA A 105 -3.19 2.39 8.70
N ALA A 106 -3.61 1.14 8.49
CA ALA A 106 -2.72 0.00 8.44
C ALA A 106 -1.78 0.05 7.21
N THR A 107 -2.28 0.51 6.05
CA THR A 107 -1.46 0.71 4.85
C THR A 107 -0.42 1.81 5.07
N GLN A 108 -0.81 2.92 5.70
CA GLN A 108 0.12 4.00 6.04
C GLN A 108 1.21 3.50 6.99
N GLU A 109 0.85 2.78 8.04
CA GLU A 109 1.81 2.20 8.99
C GLU A 109 2.86 1.33 8.30
N GLN A 110 2.44 0.44 7.38
CA GLN A 110 3.37 -0.41 6.64
C GLN A 110 4.21 0.39 5.64
N THR A 111 3.66 1.44 5.05
CA THR A 111 4.39 2.35 4.16
C THR A 111 5.46 3.13 4.92
N ASP A 112 5.13 3.67 6.08
CA ASP A 112 6.07 4.39 6.94
C ASP A 112 7.19 3.47 7.43
N LYS A 113 6.85 2.23 7.78
CA LYS A 113 7.83 1.22 8.17
C LYS A 113 8.78 0.89 7.01
N TRP A 114 8.28 0.70 5.79
CA TRP A 114 9.13 0.47 4.62
C TRP A 114 10.09 1.64 4.41
N ILE A 115 9.61 2.89 4.49
CA ILE A 115 10.42 4.10 4.38
C ILE A 115 11.53 4.10 5.43
N GLN A 116 11.20 3.85 6.70
CA GLN A 116 12.16 3.79 7.80
C GLN A 116 13.21 2.70 7.60
N ASP A 117 12.78 1.50 7.15
CA ASP A 117 13.68 0.37 6.89
C ASP A 117 14.69 0.68 5.76
N ILE A 118 14.27 1.40 4.72
CA ILE A 118 15.17 1.84 3.66
C ILE A 118 16.10 2.95 4.15
N GLN A 119 15.58 3.96 4.85
CA GLN A 119 16.38 5.06 5.41
C GLN A 119 17.48 4.54 6.38
N ALA A 120 17.18 3.50 7.13
CA ALA A 120 18.15 2.90 8.05
C ALA A 120 19.32 2.19 7.34
N LYS A 121 19.16 1.79 6.08
CA LYS A 121 20.13 1.01 5.30
C LYS A 121 20.80 1.79 4.17
N THR A 122 20.34 3.01 3.90
CA THR A 122 20.74 3.82 2.74
C THR A 122 21.03 5.26 3.18
N THR A 123 21.54 6.07 2.27
CA THR A 123 21.78 7.50 2.53
C THR A 123 21.09 8.36 1.48
N GLY A 124 20.81 9.62 1.84
CA GLY A 124 20.27 10.61 0.92
C GLY A 124 18.88 10.30 0.37
N MET A 125 18.09 9.47 1.08
CA MET A 125 16.77 9.09 0.61
C MET A 125 15.84 10.28 0.47
N GLN A 126 15.28 10.42 -0.71
CA GLN A 126 14.16 11.31 -1.03
C GLN A 126 12.97 10.42 -1.46
N HIS A 127 11.76 10.77 -1.06
CA HIS A 127 10.58 9.99 -1.44
C HIS A 127 9.32 10.85 -1.57
N LYS A 128 8.36 10.32 -2.33
CA LYS A 128 7.01 10.88 -2.46
C LYS A 128 6.01 9.73 -2.40
N THR A 129 5.00 9.86 -1.52
CA THR A 129 3.92 8.90 -1.37
C THR A 129 2.61 9.48 -1.87
N ALA A 130 1.80 8.69 -2.58
CA ALA A 130 0.47 9.04 -3.04
C ALA A 130 -0.38 7.76 -3.23
N ASP A 131 -1.70 7.93 -3.25
CA ASP A 131 -2.61 6.85 -3.65
C ASP A 131 -2.42 6.53 -5.15
N SER A 132 -2.51 5.25 -5.50
CA SER A 132 -2.38 4.72 -6.87
C SER A 132 -3.36 3.59 -7.11
N THR A 133 -3.82 3.44 -8.34
CA THR A 133 -4.74 2.40 -8.80
C THR A 133 -4.17 1.58 -9.97
N GLU A 134 -2.84 1.49 -10.06
CA GLU A 134 -2.14 0.78 -11.13
C GLU A 134 -2.27 -0.75 -11.03
N ILE A 135 -2.51 -1.26 -9.82
CA ILE A 135 -2.67 -2.69 -9.55
C ILE A 135 -4.15 -3.06 -9.64
N THR A 136 -4.44 -4.22 -10.20
CA THR A 136 -5.82 -4.72 -10.33
C THR A 136 -6.04 -6.01 -9.54
N ALA A 137 -7.28 -6.25 -9.14
CA ALA A 137 -7.78 -7.52 -8.62
C ALA A 137 -9.08 -7.87 -9.33
N SER A 138 -9.17 -9.06 -9.92
CA SER A 138 -10.34 -9.50 -10.70
C SER A 138 -10.80 -8.49 -11.76
N GLY A 139 -9.85 -7.75 -12.36
CA GLY A 139 -10.12 -6.72 -13.36
C GLY A 139 -10.53 -5.35 -12.80
N GLN A 140 -10.65 -5.20 -11.47
CA GLN A 140 -10.94 -3.91 -10.83
C GLN A 140 -9.66 -3.26 -10.30
N PRO A 141 -9.47 -1.94 -10.46
CA PRO A 141 -8.37 -1.23 -9.84
C PRO A 141 -8.40 -1.34 -8.31
N VAL A 142 -7.26 -1.62 -7.71
CA VAL A 142 -7.08 -1.62 -6.25
C VAL A 142 -6.31 -0.38 -5.86
N GLN A 143 -6.88 0.44 -5.00
CA GLN A 143 -6.18 1.58 -4.45
C GLN A 143 -5.13 1.12 -3.44
N MET A 144 -3.88 1.47 -3.69
CA MET A 144 -2.71 1.18 -2.86
C MET A 144 -1.95 2.47 -2.57
N MET A 145 -1.14 2.49 -1.54
CA MET A 145 -0.14 3.56 -1.39
C MET A 145 1.07 3.24 -2.23
N ARG A 146 1.41 4.15 -3.14
CA ARG A 146 2.62 4.13 -3.96
C ARG A 146 3.63 5.11 -3.39
N THR A 147 4.85 4.64 -3.18
CA THR A 147 6.00 5.48 -2.81
C THR A 147 7.06 5.37 -3.90
N ASP A 148 7.38 6.50 -4.51
CA ASP A 148 8.54 6.67 -5.37
C ASP A 148 9.71 7.15 -4.50
N ALA A 149 10.86 6.48 -4.56
CA ALA A 149 12.02 6.79 -3.73
C ALA A 149 13.32 6.78 -4.55
N GLU A 150 14.22 7.69 -4.21
CA GLU A 150 15.59 7.73 -4.70
C GLU A 150 16.54 7.73 -3.50
N TYR A 151 17.62 6.94 -3.56
CA TYR A 151 18.56 6.80 -2.46
C TYR A 151 19.92 6.28 -2.95
N VAL A 152 20.94 6.43 -2.12
CA VAL A 152 22.26 5.82 -2.33
C VAL A 152 22.32 4.52 -1.53
N GLY A 153 22.53 3.40 -2.22
CA GLY A 153 22.69 2.08 -1.61
C GLY A 153 24.00 1.94 -0.82
N ALA A 154 24.12 0.85 -0.08
CA ALA A 154 25.32 0.53 0.68
C ALA A 154 26.57 0.30 -0.22
N ASP A 155 26.34 -0.01 -1.47
CA ASP A 155 27.38 -0.14 -2.52
C ASP A 155 27.80 1.21 -3.15
N GLY A 156 27.23 2.32 -2.68
CA GLY A 156 27.49 3.66 -3.17
C GLY A 156 26.80 4.01 -4.50
N GLN A 157 25.95 3.15 -5.04
CA GLN A 157 25.20 3.41 -6.25
C GLN A 157 23.90 4.16 -5.95
N ASN A 158 23.46 5.00 -6.90
CA ASN A 158 22.15 5.63 -6.83
C ASN A 158 21.08 4.66 -7.32
N TYR A 159 20.03 4.48 -6.54
CA TYR A 159 18.87 3.65 -6.83
C TYR A 159 17.62 4.50 -6.96
N ARG A 160 16.72 4.05 -7.83
CA ARG A 160 15.32 4.46 -7.85
C ARG A 160 14.45 3.24 -7.56
N ALA A 161 13.51 3.42 -6.64
CA ALA A 161 12.54 2.39 -6.27
C ALA A 161 11.12 2.93 -6.33
N VAL A 162 10.20 2.06 -6.73
CA VAL A 162 8.76 2.29 -6.62
C VAL A 162 8.17 1.13 -5.84
N VAL A 163 7.42 1.45 -4.78
CA VAL A 163 6.74 0.44 -3.97
C VAL A 163 5.25 0.73 -3.89
N TRP A 164 4.44 -0.30 -3.98
CA TRP A 164 3.00 -0.30 -3.70
C TRP A 164 2.73 -1.14 -2.48
N ILE A 165 2.00 -0.59 -1.52
CA ILE A 165 1.63 -1.27 -0.28
C ILE A 165 0.13 -1.19 -0.08
N ARG A 166 -0.48 -2.29 0.34
CA ARG A 166 -1.87 -2.37 0.74
C ARG A 166 -2.04 -3.33 1.90
N ALA A 167 -2.70 -2.86 2.96
CA ALA A 167 -3.11 -3.68 4.09
C ALA A 167 -4.60 -4.03 3.99
N PHE A 168 -4.95 -5.20 4.50
CA PHE A 168 -6.30 -5.75 4.59
C PHE A 168 -6.55 -6.08 6.06
N THR A 169 -7.42 -5.32 6.73
CA THR A 169 -7.60 -5.40 8.18
C THR A 169 -8.79 -6.23 8.60
N GLN A 170 -9.67 -6.58 7.66
CA GLN A 170 -10.85 -7.38 7.92
C GLN A 170 -10.61 -8.86 7.64
N GLY A 171 -11.48 -9.71 8.21
CA GLY A 171 -11.41 -11.15 8.02
C GLY A 171 -10.62 -11.89 9.09
N THR A 172 -10.50 -13.19 8.90
CA THR A 172 -9.87 -14.10 9.88
C THR A 172 -8.34 -14.04 9.86
N LYS A 173 -7.76 -13.46 8.82
CA LYS A 173 -6.31 -13.37 8.64
C LYS A 173 -5.95 -11.98 8.09
N PRO A 174 -5.92 -10.96 8.96
CA PRO A 174 -5.40 -9.65 8.56
C PRO A 174 -3.97 -9.77 8.04
N GLY A 175 -3.65 -9.01 7.02
CA GLY A 175 -2.33 -9.06 6.41
C GLY A 175 -2.06 -7.83 5.55
N PHE A 176 -0.90 -7.79 4.93
CA PHE A 176 -0.56 -6.77 3.94
C PHE A 176 0.24 -7.38 2.79
N VAL A 177 0.19 -6.71 1.69
CA VAL A 177 0.94 -7.04 0.48
C VAL A 177 1.83 -5.85 0.09
N SER A 178 2.99 -6.15 -0.47
CA SER A 178 3.81 -5.12 -1.12
C SER A 178 4.34 -5.61 -2.46
N LEU A 179 4.56 -4.66 -3.36
CA LEU A 179 5.21 -4.87 -4.64
C LEU A 179 6.27 -3.80 -4.78
N THR A 180 7.50 -4.17 -5.04
CA THR A 180 8.63 -3.26 -5.17
C THR A 180 9.34 -3.48 -6.49
N TYR A 181 9.60 -2.41 -7.23
CA TYR A 181 10.54 -2.38 -8.34
C TYR A 181 11.67 -1.43 -7.95
N ALA A 182 12.90 -1.95 -7.88
CA ALA A 182 14.07 -1.18 -7.51
C ALA A 182 15.22 -1.50 -8.46
N THR A 183 15.86 -0.46 -9.01
CA THR A 183 17.00 -0.60 -9.93
C THR A 183 18.01 0.51 -9.68
N PRO A 184 19.28 0.34 -10.07
CA PRO A 184 20.17 1.48 -10.25
C PRO A 184 19.50 2.55 -11.13
N THR A 185 19.61 3.81 -10.76
CA THR A 185 18.94 4.93 -11.46
C THR A 185 19.27 4.97 -12.96
N SER A 186 20.50 4.59 -13.33
CA SER A 186 20.94 4.49 -14.73
C SER A 186 20.24 3.39 -15.54
N SER A 187 19.62 2.43 -14.88
CA SER A 187 18.93 1.28 -15.48
C SER A 187 17.43 1.31 -15.26
N PHE A 188 16.89 2.34 -14.62
CA PHE A 188 15.46 2.47 -14.37
C PHE A 188 14.70 2.68 -15.69
N SER A 189 13.66 1.87 -15.91
CA SER A 189 12.81 1.94 -17.09
C SER A 189 11.34 1.93 -16.71
N GLU A 190 10.63 3.01 -17.00
CA GLU A 190 9.18 3.11 -16.84
C GLU A 190 8.43 2.12 -17.75
N GLU A 191 8.95 1.87 -18.96
CA GLU A 191 8.35 0.92 -19.91
C GLU A 191 8.46 -0.51 -19.39
N GLU A 192 9.63 -0.88 -18.86
CA GLU A 192 9.85 -2.20 -18.27
C GLU A 192 8.95 -2.40 -17.04
N LEU A 193 8.89 -1.41 -16.15
CA LEU A 193 8.00 -1.42 -15.00
C LEU A 193 6.54 -1.61 -15.41
N LYS A 194 6.07 -0.84 -16.40
CA LYS A 194 4.71 -0.96 -16.92
C LYS A 194 4.43 -2.37 -17.46
N GLY A 195 5.34 -2.95 -18.23
CA GLY A 195 5.19 -4.31 -18.75
C GLY A 195 5.13 -5.39 -17.66
N MET A 196 5.85 -5.18 -16.53
CA MET A 196 5.75 -6.06 -15.36
C MET A 196 4.42 -5.89 -14.63
N LEU A 197 3.95 -4.65 -14.45
CA LEU A 197 2.68 -4.37 -13.80
C LEU A 197 1.49 -4.97 -14.56
N GLU A 198 1.51 -4.98 -15.89
CA GLU A 198 0.46 -5.61 -16.71
C GLU A 198 0.31 -7.12 -16.44
N GLN A 199 1.38 -7.78 -16.00
CA GLN A 199 1.40 -9.20 -15.66
C GLN A 199 1.19 -9.47 -14.16
N THR A 200 1.09 -8.42 -13.34
CA THR A 200 0.97 -8.52 -11.88
C THR A 200 -0.43 -8.17 -11.44
N LYS A 201 -1.06 -9.03 -10.64
CA LYS A 201 -2.43 -8.81 -10.14
C LYS A 201 -2.52 -9.28 -8.69
N LEU A 202 -3.48 -8.72 -7.97
CA LEU A 202 -3.89 -9.26 -6.67
C LEU A 202 -5.04 -10.26 -6.86
N MET A 203 -5.02 -11.32 -6.07
CA MET A 203 -6.01 -12.38 -6.03
C MET A 203 -6.49 -12.59 -4.58
N ASN A 204 -7.64 -13.24 -4.43
CA ASN A 204 -8.23 -13.59 -3.13
C ASN A 204 -8.57 -12.37 -2.25
N ILE A 205 -8.93 -11.25 -2.86
CA ILE A 205 -9.49 -10.10 -2.14
C ILE A 205 -11.00 -10.35 -2.04
N GLU A 206 -11.49 -10.41 -0.81
CA GLU A 206 -12.92 -10.48 -0.53
C GLU A 206 -13.45 -9.06 -0.32
N SER A 207 -14.13 -8.54 -1.31
CA SER A 207 -14.89 -7.30 -1.16
C SER A 207 -16.36 -7.62 -1.30
N SER A 208 -17.18 -7.07 -0.41
CA SER A 208 -18.63 -7.11 -0.55
C SER A 208 -19.12 -6.45 -1.85
N GLN A 209 -18.26 -5.72 -2.54
CA GLN A 209 -18.52 -5.06 -3.82
C GLN A 209 -18.18 -5.94 -5.03
N LEU A 210 -17.40 -7.01 -4.88
CA LEU A 210 -17.12 -7.96 -5.96
C LEU A 210 -18.28 -8.94 -6.20
N ASN A 211 -19.28 -8.95 -5.31
CA ASN A 211 -20.42 -9.86 -5.35
C ASN A 211 -21.75 -9.19 -5.75
N MET A 212 -21.72 -7.99 -6.34
CA MET A 212 -22.91 -7.31 -6.86
C MET A 212 -22.95 -7.27 -8.39
#